data_f8caad0fcd5529ae5e61a078abb7d07d
#
_entry.id   f8caad0fcd5529ae5e61a078abb7d07d
#
_cell.length_a   1.000
_cell.length_b   1.000
_cell.length_c   1.000
_cell.angle_alpha   90.00
_cell.angle_beta   90.00
_cell.angle_gamma   90.00
#
_symmetry.space_group_name_H-M   'P 1'
#
loop_
_entity.id
_entity.type
_entity.pdbx_description
1 polymer ?
#
loop_
_entity_poly.entity_id
_entity_poly.type
_entity_poly.pdbx_seq_one_letter_code
_entity_poly.pdbx_strand_id
1 'polypeptide(L)'
;MALLSRRHLIGLGIGALSAPLLRGARAGDIGTDAHGMSVFGDLKYPTDFHHFEYVNPNAPKGGFFSLIPSARGNNQSFYTFNSFNAYILKGEGAQGMDMTFVTLMTRAGDEPDAMYGLAAKSVWVSPDKLTYRFTMRPEARFHDGSKLTAHDVVFSLNTLKEKGHPLIQVQLRDFVKAEALDDATVAVSFAPKRARDVPLFVAGLPIFSKAYYATQPFDESTLDVPLGSGPYKVGKYEVNRYVEYDRVKDWWAADLQVNRGSYNFDTVRYEFYRDRDVAFEDFTA
;
A
#
# COMPACT_ATOMS: atom_id res chain seq x y z
N MET A 1 36.64 40.93 -65.20
CA MET A 1 35.34 41.41 -65.71
C MET A 1 34.38 40.27 -65.68
N ALA A 2 33.14 40.53 -65.24
CA ALA A 2 31.96 39.72 -65.20
C ALA A 2 31.77 38.86 -63.96
N LEU A 3 30.96 39.42 -63.07
CA LEU A 3 30.23 38.85 -61.98
C LEU A 3 29.17 37.84 -62.48
N LEU A 4 29.11 36.67 -61.88
CA LEU A 4 27.92 35.84 -61.99
C LEU A 4 27.51 35.34 -60.59
N SER A 5 26.39 35.89 -60.17
CA SER A 5 25.56 35.44 -59.03
C SER A 5 24.92 34.11 -59.32
N ARG A 6 25.00 33.15 -58.36
CA ARG A 6 24.16 31.95 -58.38
C ARG A 6 23.48 31.76 -57.04
N ARG A 7 22.25 32.17 -56.99
CA ARG A 7 21.27 31.71 -55.98
C ARG A 7 20.77 30.33 -56.40
N HIS A 8 21.09 29.31 -55.65
CA HIS A 8 20.35 28.05 -55.68
C HIS A 8 19.64 27.89 -54.35
N LEU A 9 18.34 28.01 -54.39
CA LEU A 9 17.43 27.57 -53.35
C LEU A 9 17.47 26.04 -53.31
N ILE A 10 17.94 25.48 -52.19
CA ILE A 10 17.70 24.09 -51.84
C ILE A 10 16.61 24.12 -50.75
N GLY A 11 15.39 23.74 -51.14
CA GLY A 11 14.30 23.48 -50.19
C GLY A 11 14.60 22.22 -49.44
N LEU A 12 15.03 22.35 -48.18
CA LEU A 12 15.04 21.26 -47.20
C LEU A 12 13.67 21.19 -46.55
N GLY A 13 12.89 20.18 -46.94
CA GLY A 13 11.69 19.80 -46.23
C GLY A 13 12.04 19.31 -44.83
N ILE A 14 11.71 20.11 -43.81
CA ILE A 14 11.75 19.70 -42.42
C ILE A 14 10.52 18.84 -42.20
N GLY A 15 10.69 17.52 -42.30
CA GLY A 15 9.72 16.57 -41.81
C GLY A 15 9.68 16.68 -40.27
N ALA A 16 8.65 17.33 -39.76
CA ALA A 16 8.35 17.32 -38.35
C ALA A 16 7.98 15.90 -37.94
N LEU A 17 8.92 15.14 -37.38
CA LEU A 17 8.65 13.94 -36.59
C LEU A 17 7.92 14.41 -35.33
N SER A 18 6.58 14.35 -35.38
CA SER A 18 5.76 14.46 -34.20
C SER A 18 5.96 13.21 -33.35
N ALA A 19 6.96 13.25 -32.46
CA ALA A 19 7.03 12.31 -31.34
C ALA A 19 5.72 12.47 -30.53
N PRO A 20 4.98 11.38 -30.23
CA PRO A 20 3.87 11.49 -29.32
C PRO A 20 4.45 11.92 -27.97
N LEU A 21 4.14 13.13 -27.55
CA LEU A 21 4.30 13.54 -26.18
C LEU A 21 3.45 12.57 -25.34
N LEU A 22 4.12 11.62 -24.70
CA LEU A 22 3.53 10.85 -23.63
C LEU A 22 3.07 11.87 -22.57
N ARG A 23 1.81 12.29 -22.68
CA ARG A 23 1.15 13.04 -21.61
C ARG A 23 1.10 12.09 -20.43
N GLY A 24 1.96 12.34 -19.44
CA GLY A 24 1.81 11.72 -18.12
C GLY A 24 0.35 11.87 -17.69
N ALA A 25 -0.26 10.79 -17.26
CA ALA A 25 -1.62 10.84 -16.71
C ALA A 25 -1.57 11.80 -15.52
N ARG A 26 -2.34 12.87 -15.57
CA ARG A 26 -2.48 13.77 -14.42
C ARG A 26 -3.25 13.04 -13.33
N ALA A 27 -2.81 13.11 -12.09
CA ALA A 27 -3.68 12.91 -10.96
C ALA A 27 -4.91 13.78 -11.20
N GLY A 28 -6.10 13.17 -11.17
CA GLY A 28 -7.34 13.78 -11.67
C GLY A 28 -7.47 15.24 -11.29
N ASP A 29 -8.04 16.04 -12.17
CA ASP A 29 -8.28 17.46 -11.92
C ASP A 29 -8.97 17.62 -10.54
N ILE A 30 -8.51 18.60 -9.76
CA ILE A 30 -9.06 18.90 -8.44
C ILE A 30 -10.59 18.90 -8.53
N GLY A 31 -11.26 18.03 -7.77
CA GLY A 31 -12.71 17.86 -7.81
C GLY A 31 -13.23 16.74 -8.72
N THR A 32 -12.35 15.90 -9.31
CA THR A 32 -12.75 14.69 -10.06
C THR A 32 -12.24 13.43 -9.36
N ASP A 33 -12.93 12.30 -9.58
CA ASP A 33 -12.48 11.01 -9.10
C ASP A 33 -11.26 10.54 -9.92
N ALA A 34 -10.19 10.17 -9.21
CA ALA A 34 -8.96 9.66 -9.79
C ALA A 34 -8.65 8.24 -9.32
N HIS A 35 -8.01 7.42 -10.14
CA HIS A 35 -7.57 6.06 -9.83
C HIS A 35 -6.31 6.03 -8.93
N GLY A 36 -5.67 7.17 -8.75
CA GLY A 36 -4.46 7.36 -7.96
C GLY A 36 -4.32 8.77 -7.44
N MET A 37 -3.39 9.00 -6.54
CA MET A 37 -3.01 10.31 -6.05
C MET A 37 -1.50 10.42 -5.88
N SER A 38 -0.97 11.63 -6.05
CA SER A 38 0.45 11.95 -5.92
C SER A 38 0.64 13.22 -5.10
N VAL A 39 1.77 13.31 -4.41
CA VAL A 39 2.18 14.52 -3.69
C VAL A 39 2.31 15.70 -4.65
N PHE A 40 2.82 15.48 -5.85
CA PHE A 40 3.09 16.51 -6.85
C PHE A 40 1.98 16.65 -7.91
N GLY A 41 1.02 15.74 -7.93
CA GLY A 41 -0.13 15.78 -8.84
C GLY A 41 0.05 15.02 -10.15
N ASP A 42 1.21 14.43 -10.39
CA ASP A 42 1.49 13.62 -11.57
C ASP A 42 1.37 12.14 -11.22
N LEU A 43 0.87 11.33 -12.15
CA LEU A 43 0.83 9.88 -12.05
C LEU A 43 1.53 9.28 -13.27
N LYS A 44 2.44 8.35 -13.03
CA LYS A 44 3.13 7.62 -14.10
C LYS A 44 2.18 6.70 -14.85
N TYR A 45 1.34 5.99 -14.10
CA TYR A 45 0.44 4.98 -14.66
C TYR A 45 -0.92 5.58 -15.01
N PRO A 46 -1.41 5.40 -16.26
CA PRO A 46 -2.75 5.86 -16.66
C PRO A 46 -3.84 4.98 -16.02
N THR A 47 -5.10 5.41 -16.10
CA THR A 47 -6.24 4.72 -15.49
C THR A 47 -6.42 3.26 -15.97
N ASP A 48 -6.01 2.97 -17.19
CA ASP A 48 -6.13 1.69 -17.86
C ASP A 48 -4.83 0.87 -17.88
N PHE A 49 -3.85 1.21 -17.04
CA PHE A 49 -2.63 0.40 -16.96
C PHE A 49 -2.95 -1.05 -16.57
N HIS A 50 -2.17 -2.01 -17.07
CA HIS A 50 -2.46 -3.43 -16.85
C HIS A 50 -1.76 -4.01 -15.62
N HIS A 51 -0.56 -3.53 -15.31
CA HIS A 51 0.27 -3.90 -14.16
C HIS A 51 1.37 -2.85 -14.02
N PHE A 52 2.03 -2.80 -12.89
CA PHE A 52 3.23 -1.98 -12.74
C PHE A 52 4.36 -2.48 -13.65
N GLU A 53 5.14 -1.58 -14.24
CA GLU A 53 6.17 -1.92 -15.21
C GLU A 53 7.33 -2.75 -14.63
N TYR A 54 7.56 -2.64 -13.32
CA TYR A 54 8.65 -3.35 -12.63
C TYR A 54 8.30 -4.80 -12.24
N VAL A 55 7.08 -5.28 -12.50
CA VAL A 55 6.67 -6.64 -12.21
C VAL A 55 6.62 -7.51 -13.49
N ASN A 56 6.79 -8.82 -13.33
CA ASN A 56 6.47 -9.78 -14.37
C ASN A 56 5.06 -10.34 -14.15
N PRO A 57 4.05 -9.95 -14.96
CA PRO A 57 2.67 -10.42 -14.78
C PRO A 57 2.52 -11.93 -15.01
N ASN A 58 3.47 -12.55 -15.71
CA ASN A 58 3.50 -13.99 -15.99
C ASN A 58 4.40 -14.76 -15.00
N ALA A 59 4.85 -14.13 -13.91
CA ALA A 59 5.63 -14.83 -12.90
C ALA A 59 4.83 -16.01 -12.33
N PRO A 60 5.46 -17.22 -12.21
CA PRO A 60 4.77 -18.38 -11.68
C PRO A 60 4.32 -18.15 -10.24
N LYS A 61 3.12 -18.66 -9.93
CA LYS A 61 2.61 -18.68 -8.55
C LYS A 61 2.98 -20.01 -7.91
N GLY A 62 3.49 -19.96 -6.70
CA GLY A 62 3.85 -21.16 -5.94
C GLY A 62 5.17 -21.04 -5.20
N GLY A 63 5.55 -22.10 -4.51
CA GLY A 63 6.81 -22.18 -3.83
C GLY A 63 6.85 -21.52 -2.46
N PHE A 64 8.01 -21.60 -1.87
CA PHE A 64 8.31 -21.16 -0.50
C PHE A 64 9.44 -20.14 -0.54
N PHE A 65 9.28 -19.05 0.21
CA PHE A 65 10.31 -18.02 0.34
C PHE A 65 10.60 -17.76 1.82
N SER A 66 11.83 -18.07 2.23
CA SER A 66 12.30 -17.80 3.59
C SER A 66 13.23 -16.59 3.60
N LEU A 67 13.11 -15.76 4.62
CA LEU A 67 13.97 -14.61 4.85
C LEU A 67 14.14 -14.32 6.34
N ILE A 68 15.23 -13.66 6.67
CA ILE A 68 15.44 -13.09 7.99
C ILE A 68 14.91 -11.64 8.05
N PRO A 69 14.43 -11.14 9.20
CA PRO A 69 14.03 -9.74 9.34
C PRO A 69 15.17 -8.80 8.96
N SER A 70 14.95 -7.96 7.95
CA SER A 70 15.92 -6.98 7.45
C SER A 70 15.57 -5.53 7.78
N ALA A 71 14.31 -5.27 8.10
CA ALA A 71 13.79 -3.96 8.48
C ALA A 71 13.00 -4.06 9.78
N ARG A 72 12.86 -2.96 10.49
CA ARG A 72 12.12 -2.86 11.74
C ARG A 72 11.11 -1.74 11.65
N GLY A 73 9.84 -2.08 11.84
CA GLY A 73 8.75 -1.12 11.95
C GLY A 73 8.14 -1.15 13.36
N ASN A 74 7.63 -0.03 13.83
CA ASN A 74 6.89 0.10 15.09
C ASN A 74 7.51 -0.69 16.26
N ASN A 75 6.76 -1.70 16.78
CA ASN A 75 7.21 -2.57 17.89
C ASN A 75 7.90 -3.86 17.41
N GLN A 76 8.23 -4.00 16.12
CA GLN A 76 8.85 -5.22 15.59
C GLN A 76 10.30 -5.39 16.06
N SER A 77 10.73 -6.64 16.22
CA SER A 77 12.10 -7.03 16.55
C SER A 77 12.77 -7.79 15.41
N PHE A 78 14.10 -7.76 15.35
CA PHE A 78 14.87 -8.60 14.43
C PHE A 78 15.05 -10.03 14.94
N TYR A 79 14.84 -10.26 16.23
CA TYR A 79 15.31 -11.48 16.91
C TYR A 79 14.17 -12.36 17.40
N THR A 80 12.96 -11.81 17.51
CA THR A 80 11.83 -12.51 18.11
C THR A 80 10.50 -11.82 17.80
N PHE A 81 9.41 -12.46 18.16
CA PHE A 81 8.08 -11.87 18.27
C PHE A 81 7.29 -12.56 19.39
N ASN A 82 6.35 -11.85 19.97
CA ASN A 82 5.39 -12.37 20.95
C ASN A 82 3.97 -11.79 20.74
N SER A 83 3.76 -11.14 19.61
CA SER A 83 2.47 -10.52 19.26
C SER A 83 2.25 -10.52 17.75
N PHE A 84 1.00 -10.71 17.33
CA PHE A 84 0.56 -10.43 15.96
C PHE A 84 0.02 -9.01 15.78
N ASN A 85 0.04 -8.20 16.84
CA ASN A 85 -0.24 -6.78 16.71
C ASN A 85 1.07 -5.98 16.53
N ALA A 86 1.41 -5.68 15.29
CA ALA A 86 2.61 -4.92 14.93
C ALA A 86 2.39 -3.38 14.92
N TYR A 87 1.22 -2.90 15.39
CA TYR A 87 0.79 -1.52 15.24
C TYR A 87 0.66 -0.76 16.56
N ILE A 88 0.99 -1.38 17.69
CA ILE A 88 0.94 -0.81 19.04
C ILE A 88 2.35 -0.74 19.64
N LEU A 89 2.47 -0.14 20.82
CA LEU A 89 3.76 -0.08 21.54
C LEU A 89 4.07 -1.36 22.32
N LYS A 90 3.03 -2.04 22.83
CA LYS A 90 3.19 -3.24 23.66
C LYS A 90 3.65 -4.44 22.84
N GLY A 91 4.52 -5.26 23.41
CA GLY A 91 5.00 -6.51 22.82
C GLY A 91 6.01 -6.30 21.70
N GLU A 92 6.40 -7.40 21.10
CA GLU A 92 7.25 -7.47 19.92
C GLU A 92 6.43 -8.06 18.76
N GLY A 93 6.07 -7.20 17.82
CA GLY A 93 5.20 -7.57 16.69
C GLY A 93 5.92 -8.50 15.72
N ALA A 94 5.20 -9.50 15.21
CA ALA A 94 5.71 -10.37 14.16
C ALA A 94 6.04 -9.56 12.89
N GLN A 95 7.14 -9.91 12.22
CA GLN A 95 7.49 -9.36 10.91
C GLN A 95 6.49 -9.87 9.86
N GLY A 96 6.22 -9.05 8.82
CA GLY A 96 5.34 -9.45 7.72
C GLY A 96 3.84 -9.29 7.98
N MET A 97 3.41 -8.77 9.14
CA MET A 97 2.00 -8.54 9.43
C MET A 97 1.31 -7.57 8.48
N ASP A 98 2.06 -6.69 7.83
CA ASP A 98 1.57 -5.78 6.80
C ASP A 98 1.00 -6.51 5.57
N MET A 99 1.48 -7.71 5.25
CA MET A 99 0.94 -8.53 4.17
C MET A 99 -0.45 -9.11 4.48
N THR A 100 -0.89 -9.06 5.73
CA THR A 100 -2.18 -9.63 6.15
C THR A 100 -3.35 -8.65 6.05
N PHE A 101 -3.09 -7.38 5.77
CA PHE A 101 -4.10 -6.34 5.66
C PHE A 101 -4.01 -5.61 4.33
N VAL A 102 -5.15 -5.19 3.79
CA VAL A 102 -5.20 -4.22 2.70
C VAL A 102 -5.19 -2.81 3.25
N THR A 103 -4.83 -1.87 2.37
CA THR A 103 -4.85 -0.43 2.58
C THR A 103 -5.83 0.22 1.62
N LEU A 104 -6.19 1.48 1.81
CA LEU A 104 -7.02 2.20 0.82
C LEU A 104 -6.35 2.23 -0.55
N MET A 105 -5.06 2.55 -0.57
CA MET A 105 -4.26 2.65 -1.79
C MET A 105 -2.89 2.03 -1.57
N THR A 106 -2.22 1.60 -2.65
CA THR A 106 -0.87 1.02 -2.61
C THR A 106 0.12 1.88 -3.38
N ARG A 107 1.38 1.89 -2.94
CA ARG A 107 2.47 2.61 -3.62
C ARG A 107 2.96 1.84 -4.84
N ALA A 108 3.33 2.57 -5.89
CA ALA A 108 4.17 2.02 -6.94
C ALA A 108 5.64 2.02 -6.48
N GLY A 109 6.37 0.92 -6.71
CA GLY A 109 7.77 0.80 -6.29
C GLY A 109 8.73 1.71 -7.06
N ASP A 110 8.32 2.14 -8.24
CA ASP A 110 9.08 3.02 -9.16
C ASP A 110 8.53 4.47 -9.21
N GLU A 111 7.58 4.79 -8.33
CA GLU A 111 6.97 6.11 -8.19
C GLU A 111 6.68 6.39 -6.71
N PRO A 112 7.70 6.76 -5.92
CA PRO A 112 7.60 6.80 -4.45
C PRO A 112 6.58 7.80 -3.91
N ASP A 113 6.26 8.84 -4.68
CA ASP A 113 5.36 9.93 -4.29
C ASP A 113 3.91 9.72 -4.76
N ALA A 114 3.58 8.56 -5.31
CA ALA A 114 2.26 8.24 -5.83
C ALA A 114 1.70 6.94 -5.25
N MET A 115 0.38 6.88 -5.18
CA MET A 115 -0.39 5.71 -4.77
C MET A 115 -1.56 5.47 -5.70
N TYR A 116 -1.91 4.20 -5.88
CA TYR A 116 -2.97 3.72 -6.76
C TYR A 116 -4.00 2.91 -5.98
N GLY A 117 -5.24 2.95 -6.43
CA GLY A 117 -6.37 2.37 -5.71
C GLY A 117 -6.24 0.87 -5.45
N LEU A 118 -6.34 0.47 -4.17
CA LEU A 118 -6.41 -0.92 -3.72
C LEU A 118 -7.80 -1.23 -3.15
N ALA A 119 -8.05 -1.06 -1.85
CA ALA A 119 -9.40 -1.20 -1.31
C ALA A 119 -10.34 -0.07 -1.76
N ALA A 120 -9.81 1.14 -1.97
CA ALA A 120 -10.50 2.19 -2.69
C ALA A 120 -10.26 2.06 -4.19
N LYS A 121 -11.32 2.16 -5.00
CA LYS A 121 -11.21 2.20 -6.47
C LYS A 121 -10.86 3.58 -6.99
N SER A 122 -11.22 4.63 -6.25
CA SER A 122 -10.94 6.02 -6.63
C SER A 122 -10.80 6.91 -5.40
N VAL A 123 -10.17 8.05 -5.61
CA VAL A 123 -10.04 9.15 -4.65
C VAL A 123 -10.46 10.46 -5.31
N TRP A 124 -11.28 11.24 -4.62
CA TRP A 124 -11.61 12.62 -4.94
C TRP A 124 -10.91 13.56 -3.95
N VAL A 125 -10.31 14.61 -4.45
CA VAL A 125 -9.60 15.60 -3.63
C VAL A 125 -10.30 16.95 -3.73
N SER A 126 -10.60 17.58 -2.57
CA SER A 126 -11.19 18.91 -2.54
C SER A 126 -10.25 19.99 -3.12
N PRO A 127 -10.78 21.12 -3.64
CA PRO A 127 -9.96 22.20 -4.21
C PRO A 127 -8.90 22.76 -3.26
N ASP A 128 -9.18 22.81 -1.96
CA ASP A 128 -8.25 23.22 -0.91
C ASP A 128 -7.28 22.12 -0.47
N LYS A 129 -7.45 20.90 -1.00
CA LYS A 129 -6.68 19.69 -0.67
C LYS A 129 -6.75 19.29 0.80
N LEU A 130 -7.80 19.70 1.52
CA LEU A 130 -7.98 19.36 2.93
C LEU A 130 -8.90 18.16 3.15
N THR A 131 -9.69 17.79 2.16
CA THR A 131 -10.62 16.65 2.23
C THR A 131 -10.37 15.69 1.07
N TYR A 132 -10.25 14.41 1.40
CA TYR A 132 -10.08 13.31 0.45
C TYR A 132 -11.26 12.35 0.63
N ARG A 133 -12.01 12.07 -0.44
CA ARG A 133 -13.06 11.04 -0.43
C ARG A 133 -12.60 9.82 -1.20
N PHE A 134 -12.61 8.69 -0.52
CA PHE A 134 -12.25 7.41 -1.11
C PHE A 134 -13.52 6.61 -1.36
N THR A 135 -13.69 6.11 -2.58
CA THR A 135 -14.80 5.21 -2.93
C THR A 135 -14.30 3.77 -2.88
N MET A 136 -14.86 2.99 -1.97
CA MET A 136 -14.47 1.60 -1.74
C MET A 136 -14.89 0.69 -2.90
N ARG A 137 -14.13 -0.39 -3.11
CA ARG A 137 -14.51 -1.44 -4.05
C ARG A 137 -15.60 -2.31 -3.44
N PRO A 138 -16.67 -2.63 -4.16
CA PRO A 138 -17.75 -3.47 -3.65
C PRO A 138 -17.31 -4.93 -3.39
N GLU A 139 -16.25 -5.39 -4.07
CA GLU A 139 -15.66 -6.72 -3.89
C GLU A 139 -14.73 -6.82 -2.67
N ALA A 140 -14.36 -5.71 -2.04
CA ALA A 140 -13.45 -5.70 -0.90
C ALA A 140 -14.04 -6.47 0.29
N ARG A 141 -13.25 -7.41 0.82
CA ARG A 141 -13.68 -8.30 1.93
C ARG A 141 -12.53 -8.74 2.79
N PHE A 142 -12.85 -9.15 4.01
CA PHE A 142 -11.94 -9.82 4.92
C PHE A 142 -11.81 -11.31 4.58
N HIS A 143 -10.88 -12.00 5.24
CA HIS A 143 -10.60 -13.43 5.00
C HIS A 143 -11.74 -14.37 5.37
N ASP A 144 -12.65 -13.94 6.23
CA ASP A 144 -13.88 -14.67 6.59
C ASP A 144 -15.04 -14.45 5.59
N GLY A 145 -14.81 -13.63 4.55
CA GLY A 145 -15.79 -13.27 3.53
C GLY A 145 -16.68 -12.08 3.90
N SER A 146 -16.59 -11.54 5.11
CA SER A 146 -17.32 -10.33 5.51
C SER A 146 -16.88 -9.11 4.70
N LYS A 147 -17.80 -8.19 4.41
CA LYS A 147 -17.51 -6.99 3.63
C LYS A 147 -16.57 -6.05 4.37
N LEU A 148 -15.61 -5.48 3.62
CA LEU A 148 -14.79 -4.40 4.08
C LEU A 148 -15.42 -3.08 3.62
N THR A 149 -15.76 -2.20 4.56
CA THR A 149 -16.56 -1.00 4.34
C THR A 149 -15.84 0.27 4.78
N ALA A 150 -16.41 1.42 4.46
CA ALA A 150 -15.95 2.72 4.94
C ALA A 150 -15.93 2.81 6.48
N HIS A 151 -16.80 2.08 7.17
CA HIS A 151 -16.83 2.03 8.63
C HIS A 151 -15.59 1.36 9.23
N ASP A 152 -15.01 0.36 8.55
CA ASP A 152 -13.76 -0.30 8.94
C ASP A 152 -12.58 0.66 8.77
N VAL A 153 -12.58 1.47 7.70
CA VAL A 153 -11.57 2.51 7.47
C VAL A 153 -11.61 3.56 8.58
N VAL A 154 -12.81 4.08 8.90
CA VAL A 154 -12.98 5.06 9.98
C VAL A 154 -12.52 4.50 11.31
N PHE A 155 -12.91 3.26 11.64
CA PHE A 155 -12.46 2.56 12.83
C PHE A 155 -10.93 2.47 12.87
N SER A 156 -10.29 2.03 11.78
CA SER A 156 -8.84 1.82 11.70
C SER A 156 -8.06 3.12 11.93
N LEU A 157 -8.44 4.20 11.23
CA LEU A 157 -7.74 5.47 11.33
C LEU A 157 -7.86 6.09 12.73
N ASN A 158 -9.05 6.05 13.33
CA ASN A 158 -9.27 6.56 14.69
C ASN A 158 -8.52 5.70 15.72
N THR A 159 -8.60 4.38 15.60
CA THR A 159 -7.89 3.47 16.51
C THR A 159 -6.38 3.64 16.43
N LEU A 160 -5.81 3.76 15.23
CA LEU A 160 -4.38 4.01 15.06
C LEU A 160 -3.95 5.37 15.59
N LYS A 161 -4.79 6.39 15.46
CA LYS A 161 -4.53 7.72 16.04
C LYS A 161 -4.54 7.71 17.57
N GLU A 162 -5.46 6.97 18.17
CA GLU A 162 -5.67 6.95 19.63
C GLU A 162 -4.79 5.93 20.35
N LYS A 163 -4.67 4.72 19.78
CA LYS A 163 -4.08 3.55 20.42
C LYS A 163 -2.89 2.95 19.67
N GLY A 164 -2.58 3.47 18.47
CA GLY A 164 -1.48 2.99 17.64
C GLY A 164 -0.12 3.30 18.27
N HIS A 165 0.92 2.71 17.69
CA HIS A 165 2.30 2.99 18.08
C HIS A 165 2.60 4.50 18.00
N PRO A 166 3.37 5.08 18.94
CA PRO A 166 3.67 6.52 18.97
C PRO A 166 4.19 7.09 17.65
N LEU A 167 4.98 6.31 16.88
CA LEU A 167 5.43 6.72 15.55
C LEU A 167 4.27 6.93 14.57
N ILE A 168 3.23 6.09 14.63
CA ILE A 168 2.02 6.23 13.81
C ILE A 168 1.22 7.45 14.29
N GLN A 169 1.04 7.60 15.60
CA GLN A 169 0.30 8.73 16.19
C GLN A 169 0.94 10.08 15.81
N VAL A 170 2.28 10.19 15.85
CA VAL A 170 2.99 11.41 15.43
C VAL A 170 2.75 11.71 13.95
N GLN A 171 2.75 10.72 13.08
CA GLN A 171 2.46 10.90 11.65
C GLN A 171 0.98 11.28 11.41
N LEU A 172 0.07 10.82 12.29
CA LEU A 172 -1.36 11.15 12.24
C LEU A 172 -1.72 12.46 12.96
N ARG A 173 -0.76 13.25 13.45
CA ARG A 173 -1.06 14.51 14.17
C ARG A 173 -1.92 15.47 13.36
N ASP A 174 -1.69 15.54 12.03
CA ASP A 174 -2.38 16.46 11.12
C ASP A 174 -3.61 15.82 10.44
N PHE A 175 -3.89 14.53 10.69
CA PHE A 175 -5.16 13.88 10.39
C PHE A 175 -6.22 14.40 11.38
N VAL A 176 -7.29 15.04 10.87
CA VAL A 176 -8.33 15.62 11.70
C VAL A 176 -9.41 14.60 12.01
N LYS A 177 -10.05 14.01 10.98
CA LYS A 177 -11.12 13.04 11.13
C LYS A 177 -11.30 12.19 9.88
N ALA A 178 -11.95 11.04 10.07
CA ALA A 178 -12.52 10.23 9.02
C ALA A 178 -14.02 10.03 9.29
N GLU A 179 -14.84 10.07 8.25
CA GLU A 179 -16.29 9.89 8.30
C GLU A 179 -16.74 8.94 7.20
N ALA A 180 -17.49 7.90 7.55
CA ALA A 180 -18.20 7.09 6.57
C ALA A 180 -19.45 7.86 6.14
N LEU A 181 -19.48 8.29 4.88
CA LEU A 181 -20.63 8.96 4.30
C LEU A 181 -21.74 7.95 3.99
N ASP A 182 -21.33 6.75 3.63
CA ASP A 182 -22.12 5.53 3.46
C ASP A 182 -21.17 4.32 3.58
N ASP A 183 -21.65 3.10 3.32
CA ASP A 183 -20.83 1.87 3.40
C ASP A 183 -19.66 1.86 2.41
N ALA A 184 -19.79 2.58 1.29
CA ALA A 184 -18.84 2.59 0.19
C ALA A 184 -17.95 3.83 0.14
N THR A 185 -18.25 4.89 0.91
CA THR A 185 -17.56 6.18 0.78
C THR A 185 -17.05 6.67 2.12
N VAL A 186 -15.74 6.87 2.22
CA VAL A 186 -15.11 7.49 3.39
C VAL A 186 -14.52 8.85 3.04
N ALA A 187 -14.81 9.87 3.85
CA ALA A 187 -14.19 11.18 3.77
C ALA A 187 -13.13 11.33 4.87
N VAL A 188 -11.94 11.75 4.48
CA VAL A 188 -10.79 11.96 5.36
C VAL A 188 -10.38 13.41 5.29
N SER A 189 -10.29 14.08 6.44
CA SER A 189 -9.95 15.50 6.53
C SER A 189 -8.64 15.73 7.26
N PHE A 190 -7.91 16.76 6.81
CA PHE A 190 -6.58 17.10 7.28
C PHE A 190 -6.48 18.56 7.72
N ALA A 191 -5.52 18.85 8.59
CA ALA A 191 -5.20 20.21 9.00
C ALA A 191 -4.62 21.03 7.83
N PRO A 192 -4.88 22.37 7.77
CA PRO A 192 -4.35 23.22 6.70
C PRO A 192 -2.81 23.28 6.62
N LYS A 193 -2.15 23.23 7.77
CA LYS A 193 -0.68 23.18 7.86
C LYS A 193 -0.24 21.74 8.15
N ARG A 194 0.04 21.00 7.11
CA ARG A 194 0.49 19.60 7.19
C ARG A 194 1.62 19.32 6.20
N ALA A 195 2.37 18.26 6.42
CA ALA A 195 3.28 17.74 5.41
C ALA A 195 2.48 17.22 4.20
N ARG A 196 3.03 17.33 3.00
CA ARG A 196 2.33 17.02 1.74
C ARG A 196 2.02 15.53 1.57
N ASP A 197 2.82 14.68 2.18
CA ASP A 197 2.75 13.22 2.11
C ASP A 197 1.78 12.59 3.13
N VAL A 198 1.27 13.35 4.10
CA VAL A 198 0.34 12.83 5.13
C VAL A 198 -0.89 12.13 4.52
N PRO A 199 -1.54 12.61 3.44
CA PRO A 199 -2.64 11.87 2.81
C PRO A 199 -2.22 10.52 2.25
N LEU A 200 -0.99 10.41 1.67
CA LEU A 200 -0.45 9.15 1.18
C LEU A 200 -0.17 8.20 2.34
N PHE A 201 0.40 8.71 3.43
CA PHE A 201 0.62 7.92 4.63
C PHE A 201 -0.69 7.33 5.16
N VAL A 202 -1.74 8.16 5.29
CA VAL A 202 -3.07 7.73 5.76
C VAL A 202 -3.70 6.70 4.84
N ALA A 203 -3.60 6.89 3.51
CA ALA A 203 -4.13 5.93 2.54
C ALA A 203 -3.36 4.60 2.50
N GLY A 204 -2.13 4.56 3.00
CA GLY A 204 -1.29 3.38 3.13
C GLY A 204 -1.39 2.68 4.49
N LEU A 205 -2.24 3.14 5.40
CA LEU A 205 -2.44 2.47 6.69
C LEU A 205 -3.34 1.23 6.53
N PRO A 206 -3.12 0.19 7.35
CA PRO A 206 -3.91 -1.03 7.31
C PRO A 206 -5.37 -0.79 7.69
N ILE A 207 -6.27 -1.54 7.06
CA ILE A 207 -7.70 -1.52 7.38
C ILE A 207 -8.02 -2.73 8.23
N PHE A 208 -8.48 -2.49 9.45
CA PHE A 208 -8.87 -3.48 10.44
C PHE A 208 -10.38 -3.68 10.47
N SER A 209 -10.84 -4.89 10.77
CA SER A 209 -12.27 -5.19 10.94
C SER A 209 -12.80 -4.56 12.22
N LYS A 210 -13.72 -3.62 12.10
CA LYS A 210 -14.43 -3.02 13.23
C LYS A 210 -15.21 -4.09 14.03
N ALA A 211 -15.79 -5.06 13.31
CA ALA A 211 -16.56 -6.14 13.94
C ALA A 211 -15.66 -7.08 14.77
N TYR A 212 -14.49 -7.45 14.26
CA TYR A 212 -13.51 -8.25 14.98
C TYR A 212 -13.07 -7.56 16.28
N TYR A 213 -12.67 -6.30 16.19
CA TYR A 213 -12.18 -5.52 17.33
C TYR A 213 -13.31 -4.99 18.25
N ALA A 214 -14.57 -5.25 17.95
CA ALA A 214 -15.66 -5.02 18.90
C ALA A 214 -15.61 -6.02 20.07
N THR A 215 -15.00 -7.19 19.88
CA THR A 215 -14.88 -8.26 20.89
C THR A 215 -13.46 -8.49 21.36
N GLN A 216 -12.47 -7.91 20.70
CA GLN A 216 -11.04 -8.04 21.00
C GLN A 216 -10.42 -6.66 21.23
N PRO A 217 -9.68 -6.44 22.33
CA PRO A 217 -9.01 -5.16 22.56
C PRO A 217 -7.89 -4.94 21.55
N PHE A 218 -7.89 -3.79 20.88
CA PHE A 218 -6.85 -3.45 19.88
C PHE A 218 -5.47 -3.21 20.50
N ASP A 219 -5.41 -2.67 21.71
CA ASP A 219 -4.19 -2.23 22.38
C ASP A 219 -3.53 -3.30 23.26
N GLU A 220 -3.89 -4.56 23.02
CA GLU A 220 -3.27 -5.69 23.72
C GLU A 220 -2.26 -6.43 22.83
N SER A 221 -1.17 -6.90 23.49
CA SER A 221 -0.21 -7.81 22.87
C SER A 221 -0.74 -9.23 22.95
N THR A 222 -1.01 -9.85 21.81
CA THR A 222 -1.59 -11.20 21.74
C THR A 222 -1.01 -11.98 20.57
N LEU A 223 -1.05 -13.29 20.68
CA LEU A 223 -0.81 -14.25 19.60
C LEU A 223 -2.13 -14.74 18.96
N ASP A 224 -3.26 -14.15 19.31
CA ASP A 224 -4.49 -14.34 18.54
C ASP A 224 -4.32 -13.73 17.15
N VAL A 225 -4.56 -14.54 16.12
CA VAL A 225 -4.41 -14.11 14.73
C VAL A 225 -5.54 -13.15 14.40
N PRO A 226 -5.23 -11.88 14.05
CA PRO A 226 -6.25 -10.91 13.71
C PRO A 226 -6.93 -11.26 12.38
N LEU A 227 -8.22 -10.89 12.25
CA LEU A 227 -8.94 -11.04 10.98
C LEU A 227 -8.33 -10.10 9.93
N GLY A 228 -7.66 -10.69 8.95
CA GLY A 228 -6.99 -9.99 7.86
C GLY A 228 -7.86 -9.82 6.61
N SER A 229 -7.32 -9.11 5.64
CA SER A 229 -7.94 -8.83 4.33
C SER A 229 -6.90 -8.85 3.19
N GLY A 230 -5.64 -9.05 3.52
CA GLY A 230 -4.49 -8.96 2.62
C GLY A 230 -4.25 -10.21 1.77
N PRO A 231 -3.19 -10.17 0.94
CA PRO A 231 -2.82 -11.29 0.06
C PRO A 231 -2.33 -12.53 0.81
N TYR A 232 -1.93 -12.37 2.06
CA TYR A 232 -1.47 -13.45 2.92
C TYR A 232 -2.23 -13.47 4.24
N LYS A 233 -2.27 -14.63 4.88
CA LYS A 233 -2.76 -14.83 6.26
C LYS A 233 -1.70 -15.55 7.07
N VAL A 234 -1.71 -15.35 8.39
CA VAL A 234 -0.81 -16.07 9.29
C VAL A 234 -1.04 -17.58 9.15
N GLY A 235 0.02 -18.31 8.88
CA GLY A 235 0.08 -19.77 8.78
C GLY A 235 0.68 -20.39 10.04
N LYS A 236 1.66 -21.26 9.87
CA LYS A 236 2.38 -21.88 10.99
C LYS A 236 3.33 -20.87 11.64
N TYR A 237 3.54 -21.01 12.93
CA TYR A 237 4.52 -20.21 13.64
C TYR A 237 5.06 -20.94 14.87
N GLU A 238 6.24 -20.54 15.27
CA GLU A 238 6.86 -20.91 16.54
C GLU A 238 7.54 -19.67 17.10
N VAL A 239 7.06 -19.20 18.25
CA VAL A 239 7.57 -18.01 18.91
C VAL A 239 9.08 -18.13 19.12
N ASN A 240 9.82 -17.05 18.85
CA ASN A 240 11.30 -16.97 18.85
C ASN A 240 12.00 -17.75 17.73
N ARG A 241 11.28 -18.37 16.81
CA ARG A 241 11.88 -19.12 15.70
C ARG A 241 11.41 -18.67 14.33
N TYR A 242 10.12 -18.75 14.04
CA TYR A 242 9.60 -18.36 12.73
C TYR A 242 8.13 -18.02 12.75
N VAL A 243 7.70 -17.28 11.75
CA VAL A 243 6.29 -17.10 11.37
C VAL A 243 6.15 -17.27 9.86
N GLU A 244 5.17 -18.06 9.44
CA GLU A 244 4.78 -18.28 8.06
C GLU A 244 3.53 -17.47 7.72
N TYR A 245 3.47 -17.04 6.46
CA TYR A 245 2.31 -16.40 5.89
C TYR A 245 1.90 -17.17 4.64
N ASP A 246 0.70 -17.74 4.66
CA ASP A 246 0.15 -18.51 3.56
C ASP A 246 -0.64 -17.62 2.62
N ARG A 247 -0.39 -17.73 1.32
CA ARG A 247 -1.07 -16.96 0.30
C ARG A 247 -2.57 -17.29 0.25
N VAL A 248 -3.41 -16.29 0.25
CA VAL A 248 -4.85 -16.41 0.05
C VAL A 248 -5.10 -16.61 -1.45
N LYS A 249 -5.41 -17.85 -1.87
CA LYS A 249 -5.49 -18.23 -3.29
C LYS A 249 -6.66 -17.56 -4.03
N ASP A 250 -7.75 -17.29 -3.31
CA ASP A 250 -8.98 -16.65 -3.78
C ASP A 250 -9.08 -15.18 -3.31
N TRP A 251 -7.93 -14.55 -3.08
CA TRP A 251 -7.90 -13.16 -2.65
C TRP A 251 -8.58 -12.24 -3.67
N TRP A 252 -9.58 -11.49 -3.22
CA TRP A 252 -10.44 -10.66 -4.06
C TRP A 252 -9.68 -9.62 -4.90
N ALA A 253 -8.51 -9.18 -4.43
CA ALA A 253 -7.72 -8.15 -5.09
C ALA A 253 -6.57 -8.71 -5.96
N ALA A 254 -6.47 -10.03 -6.15
CA ALA A 254 -5.34 -10.66 -6.85
C ALA A 254 -5.18 -10.16 -8.30
N ASP A 255 -6.29 -9.93 -9.01
CA ASP A 255 -6.29 -9.53 -10.42
C ASP A 255 -6.35 -8.00 -10.63
N LEU A 256 -6.34 -7.21 -9.56
CA LEU A 256 -6.23 -5.76 -9.69
C LEU A 256 -4.90 -5.37 -10.33
N GLN A 257 -4.93 -4.34 -11.17
CA GLN A 257 -3.76 -3.81 -11.88
C GLN A 257 -2.55 -3.60 -10.97
N VAL A 258 -2.79 -3.12 -9.76
CA VAL A 258 -1.76 -2.85 -8.73
C VAL A 258 -1.15 -4.12 -8.13
N ASN A 259 -1.75 -5.29 -8.32
CA ASN A 259 -1.34 -6.55 -7.69
C ASN A 259 -0.88 -7.61 -8.70
N ARG A 260 -1.18 -7.42 -9.99
CA ARG A 260 -0.73 -8.37 -11.02
C ARG A 260 0.80 -8.51 -11.00
N GLY A 261 1.27 -9.76 -11.03
CA GLY A 261 2.70 -10.08 -10.97
C GLY A 261 3.32 -10.02 -9.56
N SER A 262 2.52 -9.69 -8.53
CA SER A 262 2.94 -9.64 -7.13
C SER A 262 2.41 -10.84 -6.34
N TYR A 263 2.90 -11.04 -5.10
CA TYR A 263 2.44 -12.09 -4.17
C TYR A 263 2.49 -13.49 -4.77
N ASN A 264 3.68 -13.86 -5.30
CA ASN A 264 3.84 -15.06 -6.11
C ASN A 264 4.05 -16.32 -5.28
N PHE A 265 4.70 -16.25 -4.12
CA PHE A 265 5.00 -17.41 -3.28
C PHE A 265 3.74 -17.91 -2.55
N ASP A 266 3.61 -19.26 -2.42
CA ASP A 266 2.51 -19.84 -1.64
C ASP A 266 2.70 -19.60 -0.15
N THR A 267 3.96 -19.64 0.32
CA THR A 267 4.31 -19.36 1.72
C THR A 267 5.51 -18.42 1.78
N VAL A 268 5.39 -17.37 2.59
CA VAL A 268 6.50 -16.49 2.98
C VAL A 268 6.80 -16.74 4.44
N ARG A 269 8.06 -17.00 4.77
CA ARG A 269 8.50 -17.28 6.13
C ARG A 269 9.52 -16.26 6.60
N TYR A 270 9.32 -15.71 7.78
CA TYR A 270 10.33 -14.96 8.52
C TYR A 270 10.94 -15.85 9.58
N GLU A 271 12.27 -15.99 9.53
CA GLU A 271 13.04 -16.75 10.52
C GLU A 271 13.80 -15.82 11.45
N PHE A 272 13.72 -16.09 12.75
CA PHE A 272 14.32 -15.26 13.79
C PHE A 272 15.53 -15.96 14.39
N TYR A 273 16.66 -15.31 14.35
CA TYR A 273 17.90 -15.78 14.91
C TYR A 273 18.38 -14.80 15.98
N ARG A 274 18.83 -15.32 17.12
CA ARG A 274 19.43 -14.50 18.17
C ARG A 274 20.79 -13.96 17.77
N ASP A 275 21.49 -14.69 16.90
CA ASP A 275 22.82 -14.39 16.40
C ASP A 275 22.79 -14.37 14.86
N ARG A 276 23.33 -13.31 14.26
CA ARG A 276 23.40 -13.17 12.81
C ARG A 276 24.44 -14.07 12.15
N ASP A 277 25.50 -14.44 12.87
CA ASP A 277 26.50 -15.36 12.35
C ASP A 277 25.90 -16.77 12.21
N VAL A 278 25.09 -17.19 13.19
CA VAL A 278 24.30 -18.43 13.10
C VAL A 278 23.30 -18.38 11.93
N ALA A 279 22.66 -17.24 11.72
CA ALA A 279 21.74 -17.08 10.57
C ALA A 279 22.47 -17.18 9.23
N PHE A 280 23.70 -16.68 9.15
CA PHE A 280 24.52 -16.78 7.95
C PHE A 280 24.99 -18.22 7.71
N GLU A 281 25.39 -18.93 8.74
CA GLU A 281 25.78 -20.34 8.64
C GLU A 281 24.61 -21.22 8.16
N ASP A 282 23.42 -21.01 8.72
CA ASP A 282 22.19 -21.74 8.30
C ASP A 282 21.81 -21.45 6.84
N PHE A 283 22.00 -20.21 6.39
CA PHE A 283 21.77 -19.84 4.99
C PHE A 283 22.74 -20.51 4.01
N THR A 284 23.96 -20.81 4.44
CA THR A 284 25.02 -21.39 3.60
C THR A 284 25.09 -22.92 3.66
N ALA A 285 24.36 -23.56 4.56
CA ALA A 285 24.29 -25.01 4.75
C ALA A 285 23.31 -25.68 3.76
#